data_c9204f6a43267139e0d22424788426e4
#
_entry.id   c9204f6a43267139e0d22424788426e4
#
_cell.length_a   1.000
_cell.length_b   1.000
_cell.length_c   1.000
_cell.angle_alpha   90.00
_cell.angle_beta   90.00
_cell.angle_gamma   90.00
#
_symmetry.space_group_name_H-M   'P 1'
#
loop_
_entity.id
_entity.type
_entity.pdbx_description
1 polymer ?
#
loop_
_entity_poly.entity_id
_entity_poly.type
_entity_poly.pdbx_seq_one_letter_code
_entity_poly.pdbx_strand_id
1 'polypeptide(L)'
;DSHVEKADTEFDGAFTIINKLFAQHLPERFTLINREEDLGLDGLRQAKLSYHPAFLQHKFAAICMHPDEVACKELWMKAFGDDEQFADSFIMRYYSRRRMLTAEAGGRMAAMLHLLPFRTELGRTTYIYGVATDPAFRGRGLASQLMREAMRLIGEQGDEAAFLIPSEEWLHGFYAKYGFEGAVPVTFSSQDGFDFGTGDASKDRAMVWRRAPGAPLPEALHCSYAKR
;
A
#
# COMPACT_ATOMS: atom_id res chain seq x y z
N ASP A 1 -19.30 -27.13 2.36
CA ASP A 1 -18.83 -26.00 1.53
C ASP A 1 -18.63 -26.49 0.10
N SER A 2 -19.00 -25.66 -0.88
CA SER A 2 -18.72 -25.87 -2.29
C SER A 2 -17.58 -24.94 -2.70
N HIS A 3 -16.37 -25.49 -2.87
CA HIS A 3 -15.16 -24.70 -3.11
C HIS A 3 -14.91 -24.40 -4.59
N VAL A 4 -15.23 -25.35 -5.48
CA VAL A 4 -14.97 -25.19 -6.92
C VAL A 4 -16.09 -25.82 -7.71
N GLU A 5 -16.63 -25.08 -8.66
CA GLU A 5 -17.58 -25.57 -9.65
C GLU A 5 -17.05 -25.27 -11.05
N LYS A 6 -17.09 -26.23 -11.92
CA LYS A 6 -16.73 -26.08 -13.32
C LYS A 6 -17.81 -26.67 -14.21
N ALA A 7 -18.20 -25.96 -15.22
CA ALA A 7 -19.12 -26.41 -16.26
C ALA A 7 -18.61 -25.98 -17.63
N ASP A 8 -19.01 -26.70 -18.64
CA ASP A 8 -18.81 -26.28 -20.01
C ASP A 8 -19.73 -25.10 -20.31
N THR A 9 -19.16 -23.97 -20.66
CA THR A 9 -19.89 -22.71 -20.90
C THR A 9 -20.60 -22.69 -22.25
N GLU A 10 -20.36 -23.68 -23.12
CA GLU A 10 -21.10 -23.83 -24.38
C GLU A 10 -22.53 -24.31 -24.15
N PHE A 11 -22.81 -24.91 -22.96
CA PHE A 11 -24.14 -25.38 -22.59
C PHE A 11 -24.84 -24.38 -21.65
N ASP A 12 -25.84 -23.70 -22.16
CA ASP A 12 -26.62 -22.77 -21.36
C ASP A 12 -27.34 -23.50 -20.20
N GLY A 13 -27.23 -22.93 -18.99
CA GLY A 13 -27.79 -23.52 -17.79
C GLY A 13 -26.97 -24.65 -17.14
N ALA A 14 -25.78 -25.00 -17.67
CA ALA A 14 -24.97 -26.10 -17.14
C ALA A 14 -24.62 -25.89 -15.65
N PHE A 15 -24.24 -24.68 -15.23
CA PHE A 15 -23.97 -24.36 -13.82
C PHE A 15 -25.23 -24.52 -12.94
N THR A 16 -26.38 -24.14 -13.43
CA THR A 16 -27.67 -24.27 -12.69
C THR A 16 -27.99 -25.74 -12.45
N ILE A 17 -27.81 -26.60 -13.46
CA ILE A 17 -28.06 -28.05 -13.35
C ILE A 17 -27.08 -28.69 -12.37
N ILE A 18 -25.79 -28.37 -12.43
CA ILE A 18 -24.78 -28.92 -11.52
C ILE A 18 -25.14 -28.55 -10.07
N ASN A 19 -25.49 -27.30 -9.81
CA ASN A 19 -25.88 -26.85 -8.48
C ASN A 19 -27.12 -27.57 -7.95
N LYS A 20 -28.15 -27.73 -8.80
CA LYS A 20 -29.36 -28.45 -8.45
C LYS A 20 -29.06 -29.92 -8.10
N LEU A 21 -28.32 -30.60 -8.95
CA LEU A 21 -27.99 -32.02 -8.74
C LEU A 21 -27.12 -32.19 -7.50
N PHE A 22 -26.13 -31.31 -7.29
CA PHE A 22 -25.31 -31.32 -6.07
C PHE A 22 -26.19 -31.19 -4.81
N ALA A 23 -27.06 -30.19 -4.77
CA ALA A 23 -27.97 -29.99 -3.65
C ALA A 23 -28.89 -31.18 -3.40
N GLN A 24 -29.42 -31.82 -4.46
CA GLN A 24 -30.29 -32.99 -4.35
C GLN A 24 -29.60 -34.28 -3.85
N HIS A 25 -28.28 -34.36 -4.05
CA HIS A 25 -27.49 -35.53 -3.64
C HIS A 25 -26.82 -35.39 -2.27
N LEU A 26 -26.98 -34.22 -1.62
CA LEU A 26 -26.49 -34.05 -0.26
C LEU A 26 -27.33 -34.87 0.74
N PRO A 27 -26.66 -35.50 1.74
CA PRO A 27 -27.38 -36.14 2.82
C PRO A 27 -28.32 -35.15 3.54
N GLU A 28 -29.51 -35.61 3.95
CA GLU A 28 -30.57 -34.79 4.60
C GLU A 28 -30.13 -34.07 5.87
N ARG A 29 -29.03 -34.52 6.49
CA ARG A 29 -28.43 -33.84 7.65
C ARG A 29 -27.86 -32.43 7.33
N PHE A 30 -27.62 -32.11 6.06
CA PHE A 30 -27.15 -30.79 5.62
C PHE A 30 -28.34 -29.93 5.24
N THR A 31 -28.60 -28.90 6.03
CA THR A 31 -29.69 -27.96 5.83
C THR A 31 -29.27 -26.70 5.07
N LEU A 32 -27.95 -26.44 4.98
CA LEU A 32 -27.38 -25.26 4.33
C LEU A 32 -26.15 -25.66 3.50
N ILE A 33 -25.94 -24.98 2.40
CA ILE A 33 -24.75 -25.07 1.56
C ILE A 33 -24.05 -23.71 1.61
N ASN A 34 -22.80 -23.68 2.08
CA ASN A 34 -21.98 -22.47 1.97
C ASN A 34 -21.35 -22.43 0.56
N ARG A 35 -21.60 -21.36 -0.16
CA ARG A 35 -21.11 -21.14 -1.53
C ARG A 35 -19.95 -20.14 -1.59
N GLU A 36 -19.33 -19.88 -0.46
CA GLU A 36 -18.16 -18.99 -0.32
C GLU A 36 -18.38 -17.57 -0.85
N GLU A 37 -17.30 -16.82 -0.99
CA GLU A 37 -17.33 -15.43 -1.39
C GLU A 37 -17.41 -15.24 -2.92
N ASP A 38 -17.86 -14.06 -3.34
CA ASP A 38 -17.97 -13.67 -4.75
C ASP A 38 -16.68 -13.03 -5.32
N LEU A 39 -15.62 -12.97 -4.52
CA LEU A 39 -14.32 -12.39 -4.87
C LEU A 39 -14.39 -10.92 -5.36
N GLY A 40 -15.49 -10.22 -5.06
CA GLY A 40 -15.73 -8.87 -5.54
C GLY A 40 -16.11 -8.77 -7.03
N LEU A 41 -16.42 -9.90 -7.68
CA LEU A 41 -16.81 -9.94 -9.09
C LEU A 41 -18.33 -9.81 -9.22
N ASP A 42 -18.82 -8.76 -9.87
CA ASP A 42 -20.26 -8.46 -10.00
C ASP A 42 -21.03 -9.62 -10.65
N GLY A 43 -20.50 -10.21 -11.70
CA GLY A 43 -21.15 -11.35 -12.38
C GLY A 43 -21.29 -12.57 -11.47
N LEU A 44 -20.26 -12.86 -10.64
CA LEU A 44 -20.31 -13.96 -9.68
C LEU A 44 -21.26 -13.65 -8.52
N ARG A 45 -21.31 -12.41 -8.07
CA ARG A 45 -22.27 -11.94 -7.06
C ARG A 45 -23.70 -12.10 -7.56
N GLN A 46 -24.01 -11.63 -8.75
CA GLN A 46 -25.35 -11.77 -9.37
C GLN A 46 -25.75 -13.25 -9.51
N ALA A 47 -24.83 -14.08 -9.99
CA ALA A 47 -25.08 -15.52 -10.09
C ALA A 47 -25.41 -16.15 -8.74
N LYS A 48 -24.66 -15.81 -7.66
CA LYS A 48 -24.94 -16.32 -6.32
C LYS A 48 -26.24 -15.79 -5.72
N LEU A 49 -26.57 -14.53 -5.94
CA LEU A 49 -27.83 -13.92 -5.49
C LEU A 49 -29.04 -14.51 -6.21
N SER A 50 -28.92 -14.97 -7.46
CA SER A 50 -30.01 -15.59 -8.23
C SER A 50 -30.52 -16.91 -7.60
N TYR A 51 -29.73 -17.53 -6.72
CA TYR A 51 -30.14 -18.72 -5.94
C TYR A 51 -30.92 -18.40 -4.67
N HIS A 52 -31.28 -17.13 -4.44
CA HIS A 52 -32.02 -16.67 -3.25
C HIS A 52 -31.42 -17.18 -1.94
N PRO A 53 -30.18 -16.79 -1.59
CA PRO A 53 -29.52 -17.31 -0.41
C PRO A 53 -30.34 -17.05 0.85
N ALA A 54 -30.35 -17.99 1.78
CA ALA A 54 -31.07 -17.86 3.04
C ALA A 54 -30.54 -16.68 3.88
N PHE A 55 -29.24 -16.43 3.81
CA PHE A 55 -28.58 -15.26 4.40
C PHE A 55 -27.22 -15.03 3.72
N LEU A 56 -26.71 -13.82 3.82
CA LEU A 56 -25.35 -13.45 3.44
C LEU A 56 -24.53 -13.33 4.72
N GLN A 57 -23.54 -14.20 4.86
CA GLN A 57 -22.63 -14.16 6.01
C GLN A 57 -21.51 -13.15 5.78
N HIS A 58 -21.37 -12.22 6.70
CA HIS A 58 -20.20 -11.33 6.69
C HIS A 58 -18.95 -12.14 7.05
N LYS A 59 -17.93 -12.00 6.23
CA LYS A 59 -16.63 -12.60 6.47
C LYS A 59 -15.72 -11.54 7.10
N PHE A 60 -15.13 -11.88 8.23
CA PHE A 60 -14.16 -11.03 8.91
C PHE A 60 -12.80 -11.67 8.82
N ALA A 61 -11.79 -10.90 8.45
CA ALA A 61 -10.40 -11.30 8.60
C ALA A 61 -9.86 -10.71 9.90
N ALA A 62 -9.48 -11.55 10.85
CA ALA A 62 -8.75 -11.10 12.03
C ALA A 62 -7.26 -11.08 11.69
N ILE A 63 -6.67 -9.90 11.64
CA ILE A 63 -5.25 -9.72 11.39
C ILE A 63 -4.59 -9.38 12.72
N CYS A 64 -3.63 -10.21 13.14
CA CYS A 64 -2.82 -9.93 14.31
C CYS A 64 -1.75 -8.91 13.90
N MET A 65 -1.92 -7.65 14.29
CA MET A 65 -0.97 -6.58 14.01
C MET A 65 0.05 -6.46 15.17
N HIS A 66 1.31 -6.24 14.81
CA HIS A 66 2.33 -5.90 15.80
C HIS A 66 2.03 -4.50 16.39
N PRO A 67 2.38 -4.22 17.67
CA PRO A 67 2.16 -2.88 18.26
C PRO A 67 2.73 -1.72 17.43
N ASP A 68 3.86 -1.92 16.76
CA ASP A 68 4.46 -0.91 15.87
C ASP A 68 3.57 -0.65 14.63
N GLU A 69 2.88 -1.65 14.11
CA GLU A 69 1.95 -1.51 12.97
C GLU A 69 0.71 -0.72 13.38
N VAL A 70 0.18 -0.99 14.56
CA VAL A 70 -0.94 -0.23 15.14
C VAL A 70 -0.54 1.24 15.32
N ALA A 71 0.61 1.49 15.95
CA ALA A 71 1.11 2.85 16.15
C ALA A 71 1.41 3.58 14.82
N CYS A 72 1.92 2.87 13.83
CA CYS A 72 2.12 3.39 12.47
C CYS A 72 0.79 3.81 11.84
N LYS A 73 -0.23 2.95 11.89
CA LYS A 73 -1.56 3.22 11.37
C LYS A 73 -2.20 4.44 12.04
N GLU A 74 -2.17 4.50 13.36
CA GLU A 74 -2.72 5.63 14.13
C GLU A 74 -2.03 6.94 13.75
N LEU A 75 -0.69 6.94 13.66
CA LEU A 75 0.06 8.12 13.26
C LEU A 75 -0.22 8.52 11.81
N TRP A 76 -0.35 7.53 10.90
CA TRP A 76 -0.68 7.74 9.51
C TRP A 76 -2.01 8.48 9.36
N MET A 77 -3.08 7.92 9.90
CA MET A 77 -4.42 8.51 9.82
C MET A 77 -4.45 9.92 10.43
N LYS A 78 -3.74 10.11 11.54
CA LYS A 78 -3.66 11.42 12.23
C LYS A 78 -2.88 12.48 11.45
N ALA A 79 -1.85 12.07 10.72
CA ALA A 79 -0.95 12.99 10.02
C ALA A 79 -1.44 13.36 8.62
N PHE A 80 -2.01 12.39 7.89
CA PHE A 80 -2.43 12.53 6.50
C PHE A 80 -3.94 12.67 6.33
N GLY A 81 -4.73 12.16 7.29
CA GLY A 81 -6.19 12.18 7.19
C GLY A 81 -6.76 11.11 6.27
N ASP A 82 -5.93 10.17 5.82
CA ASP A 82 -6.38 9.02 5.03
C ASP A 82 -7.30 8.12 5.85
N ASP A 83 -8.16 7.38 5.17
CA ASP A 83 -9.06 6.43 5.82
C ASP A 83 -8.31 5.17 6.31
N GLU A 84 -9.00 4.43 7.16
CA GLU A 84 -8.48 3.20 7.74
C GLU A 84 -8.16 2.15 6.68
N GLN A 85 -8.97 2.05 5.63
CA GLN A 85 -8.80 1.06 4.56
C GLN A 85 -7.52 1.30 3.76
N PHE A 86 -7.19 2.56 3.49
CA PHE A 86 -5.94 2.92 2.82
C PHE A 86 -4.74 2.59 3.69
N ALA A 87 -4.76 2.99 4.96
CA ALA A 87 -3.68 2.71 5.91
C ALA A 87 -3.45 1.20 6.09
N ASP A 88 -4.51 0.40 6.24
CA ASP A 88 -4.44 -1.07 6.31
C ASP A 88 -3.86 -1.66 5.01
N SER A 89 -4.28 -1.16 3.86
CA SER A 89 -3.79 -1.61 2.56
C SER A 89 -2.28 -1.39 2.41
N PHE A 90 -1.76 -0.25 2.88
CA PHE A 90 -0.33 0.02 2.90
C PHE A 90 0.40 -0.92 3.86
N ILE A 91 -0.06 -1.02 5.10
CA ILE A 91 0.59 -1.84 6.13
C ILE A 91 0.64 -3.30 5.71
N MET A 92 -0.43 -3.87 5.25
CA MET A 92 -0.49 -5.28 4.84
C MET A 92 0.47 -5.62 3.70
N ARG A 93 0.78 -4.68 2.81
CA ARG A 93 1.53 -4.95 1.58
C ARG A 93 2.98 -4.49 1.65
N TYR A 94 3.24 -3.36 2.30
CA TYR A 94 4.52 -2.62 2.18
C TYR A 94 5.20 -2.33 3.50
N TYR A 95 4.48 -2.43 4.62
CA TYR A 95 5.09 -2.24 5.93
C TYR A 95 6.25 -3.23 6.13
N SER A 96 7.33 -2.70 6.65
CA SER A 96 8.45 -3.51 7.10
C SER A 96 9.18 -2.79 8.24
N ARG A 97 9.24 -3.43 9.40
CA ARG A 97 9.96 -2.89 10.56
C ARG A 97 11.41 -2.55 10.25
N ARG A 98 12.05 -3.28 9.33
CA ARG A 98 13.44 -3.02 8.90
C ARG A 98 13.59 -1.80 8.00
N ARG A 99 12.48 -1.30 7.46
CA ARG A 99 12.43 -0.18 6.50
C ARG A 99 11.63 1.00 7.00
N MET A 100 11.16 0.93 8.23
CA MET A 100 10.50 2.03 8.90
C MET A 100 11.46 2.65 9.90
N LEU A 101 11.62 3.95 9.85
CA LEU A 101 12.28 4.74 10.88
C LEU A 101 11.24 5.46 11.71
N THR A 102 11.41 5.42 13.01
CA THR A 102 10.49 6.04 13.97
C THR A 102 11.24 6.91 14.97
N ALA A 103 10.54 7.92 15.46
CA ALA A 103 10.97 8.70 16.61
C ALA A 103 9.87 8.74 17.65
N GLU A 104 10.23 8.50 18.90
CA GLU A 104 9.30 8.50 20.01
C GLU A 104 9.35 9.83 20.77
N ALA A 105 8.20 10.26 21.24
CA ALA A 105 8.08 11.36 22.19
C ALA A 105 6.81 11.15 23.04
N GLY A 106 6.90 11.44 24.33
CA GLY A 106 5.78 11.24 25.25
C GLY A 106 5.34 9.77 25.38
N GLY A 107 6.28 8.82 25.23
CA GLY A 107 6.00 7.39 25.37
C GLY A 107 5.22 6.76 24.19
N ARG A 108 5.17 7.43 23.05
CA ARG A 108 4.50 6.93 21.83
C ARG A 108 5.25 7.30 20.56
N MET A 109 4.94 6.61 19.47
CA MET A 109 5.45 6.97 18.14
C MET A 109 4.97 8.38 17.79
N ALA A 110 5.91 9.31 17.61
CA ALA A 110 5.64 10.71 17.35
C ALA A 110 6.02 11.15 15.93
N ALA A 111 6.91 10.41 15.27
CA ALA A 111 7.23 10.60 13.87
C ALA A 111 7.63 9.27 13.23
N MET A 112 7.43 9.16 11.93
CA MET A 112 7.81 7.99 11.14
C MET A 112 8.15 8.38 9.70
N LEU A 113 8.87 7.49 9.01
CA LEU A 113 8.99 7.43 7.56
C LEU A 113 9.29 6.00 7.13
N HIS A 114 9.04 5.70 5.87
CA HIS A 114 9.33 4.41 5.26
C HIS A 114 10.36 4.52 4.14
N LEU A 115 11.28 3.56 4.07
CA LEU A 115 12.29 3.44 3.03
C LEU A 115 11.86 2.31 2.08
N LEU A 116 11.13 2.63 1.04
CA LEU A 116 10.59 1.66 0.10
C LEU A 116 11.57 1.44 -1.05
N PRO A 117 11.93 0.18 -1.35
CA PRO A 117 12.86 -0.11 -2.44
C PRO A 117 12.15 -0.04 -3.80
N PHE A 118 12.71 0.72 -4.69
CA PHE A 118 12.27 0.86 -6.07
C PHE A 118 13.42 0.68 -7.05
N ARG A 119 13.09 0.46 -8.31
CA ARG A 119 13.96 0.64 -9.46
C ARG A 119 13.40 1.74 -10.33
N THR A 120 14.29 2.59 -10.81
CA THR A 120 13.98 3.69 -11.74
C THR A 120 15.06 3.75 -12.82
N GLU A 121 14.99 4.71 -13.73
CA GLU A 121 16.05 5.00 -14.71
C GLU A 121 17.41 5.31 -14.04
N LEU A 122 17.37 5.72 -12.78
CA LEU A 122 18.56 6.00 -11.97
C LEU A 122 19.15 4.76 -11.28
N GLY A 123 18.58 3.56 -11.56
CA GLY A 123 19.03 2.30 -10.96
C GLY A 123 18.29 1.96 -9.66
N ARG A 124 19.03 1.44 -8.67
CA ARG A 124 18.47 1.13 -7.35
C ARG A 124 18.12 2.42 -6.63
N THR A 125 16.87 2.57 -6.29
CA THR A 125 16.33 3.82 -5.76
C THR A 125 15.49 3.56 -4.52
N THR A 126 15.63 4.40 -3.51
CA THR A 126 14.75 4.37 -2.34
C THR A 126 13.70 5.45 -2.45
N TYR A 127 12.42 5.09 -2.32
CA TYR A 127 11.33 6.04 -2.10
C TYR A 127 11.18 6.30 -0.60
N ILE A 128 11.41 7.54 -0.16
CA ILE A 128 11.12 7.96 1.21
C ILE A 128 9.63 8.32 1.26
N TYR A 129 8.85 7.42 1.85
CA TYR A 129 7.40 7.47 1.80
C TYR A 129 6.78 7.66 3.19
N GLY A 130 5.63 8.36 3.25
CA GLY A 130 4.89 8.51 4.48
C GLY A 130 5.68 9.22 5.59
N VAL A 131 6.37 10.31 5.26
CA VAL A 131 7.09 11.13 6.25
C VAL A 131 6.06 11.87 7.11
N ALA A 132 5.82 11.38 8.30
CA ALA A 132 4.79 11.90 9.20
C ALA A 132 5.36 12.34 10.53
N THR A 133 4.78 13.40 11.09
CA THR A 133 4.99 13.82 12.48
C THR A 133 3.64 14.15 13.09
N ASP A 134 3.36 13.55 14.25
CA ASP A 134 2.16 13.85 15.04
C ASP A 134 2.05 15.38 15.25
N PRO A 135 0.92 15.99 14.90
CA PRO A 135 0.71 17.42 15.06
C PRO A 135 1.11 17.99 16.43
N ALA A 136 0.90 17.22 17.51
CA ALA A 136 1.27 17.62 18.88
C ALA A 136 2.80 17.68 19.13
N PHE A 137 3.61 17.09 18.23
CA PHE A 137 5.06 17.03 18.37
C PHE A 137 5.81 17.72 17.21
N ARG A 138 5.10 18.42 16.33
CA ARG A 138 5.70 19.25 15.27
C ARG A 138 6.60 20.33 15.86
N GLY A 139 7.55 20.82 15.06
CA GLY A 139 8.50 21.85 15.47
C GLY A 139 9.64 21.38 16.39
N ARG A 140 9.69 20.10 16.77
CA ARG A 140 10.72 19.52 17.64
C ARG A 140 11.88 18.86 16.91
N GLY A 141 11.93 18.97 15.58
CA GLY A 141 13.03 18.42 14.78
C GLY A 141 12.98 16.92 14.52
N LEU A 142 11.90 16.21 14.87
CA LEU A 142 11.78 14.75 14.73
C LEU A 142 11.89 14.31 13.27
N ALA A 143 11.17 14.95 12.35
CA ALA A 143 11.30 14.66 10.92
C ALA A 143 12.75 14.88 10.42
N SER A 144 13.42 15.93 10.90
CA SER A 144 14.83 16.19 10.56
C SER A 144 15.78 15.12 11.07
N GLN A 145 15.51 14.56 12.25
CA GLN A 145 16.27 13.44 12.79
C GLN A 145 16.09 12.19 11.91
N LEU A 146 14.86 11.85 11.57
CA LEU A 146 14.55 10.70 10.72
C LEU A 146 15.14 10.85 9.32
N MET A 147 15.08 12.04 8.72
CA MET A 147 15.65 12.29 7.41
C MET A 147 17.17 12.12 7.40
N ARG A 148 17.89 12.59 8.42
CA ARG A 148 19.35 12.36 8.52
C ARG A 148 19.67 10.87 8.58
N GLU A 149 18.94 10.12 9.39
CA GLU A 149 19.11 8.68 9.50
C GLU A 149 18.75 7.94 8.21
N ALA A 150 17.69 8.35 7.53
CA ALA A 150 17.30 7.83 6.22
C ALA A 150 18.44 8.00 5.20
N MET A 151 19.00 9.21 5.10
CA MET A 151 20.10 9.47 4.17
C MET A 151 21.38 8.68 4.49
N ARG A 152 21.67 8.47 5.77
CA ARG A 152 22.78 7.61 6.20
C ARG A 152 22.57 6.17 5.73
N LEU A 153 21.38 5.60 5.97
CA LEU A 153 21.04 4.23 5.57
C LEU A 153 21.02 4.05 4.05
N ILE A 154 20.44 4.98 3.31
CA ILE A 154 20.44 4.99 1.84
C ILE A 154 21.88 4.99 1.32
N GLY A 155 22.75 5.78 1.96
CA GLY A 155 24.18 5.80 1.67
C GLY A 155 24.84 4.44 1.88
N GLU A 156 24.62 3.80 3.02
CA GLU A 156 25.21 2.51 3.39
C GLU A 156 24.68 1.35 2.53
N GLN A 157 23.39 1.36 2.17
CA GLN A 157 22.80 0.34 1.31
C GLN A 157 23.32 0.39 -0.13
N GLY A 158 24.01 1.47 -0.50
CA GLY A 158 24.58 1.65 -1.82
C GLY A 158 23.52 1.94 -2.88
N ASP A 159 22.39 2.55 -2.52
CA ASP A 159 21.40 2.99 -3.50
C ASP A 159 21.95 4.13 -4.35
N GLU A 160 21.60 4.15 -5.63
CA GLU A 160 22.10 5.12 -6.62
C GLU A 160 21.33 6.43 -6.55
N ALA A 161 20.07 6.36 -6.11
CA ALA A 161 19.21 7.51 -5.94
C ALA A 161 18.21 7.31 -4.80
N ALA A 162 17.60 8.40 -4.38
CA ALA A 162 16.40 8.41 -3.56
C ALA A 162 15.43 9.46 -4.09
N PHE A 163 14.15 9.26 -3.89
CA PHE A 163 13.15 10.27 -4.21
C PHE A 163 12.05 10.34 -3.15
N LEU A 164 11.34 11.43 -3.16
CA LEU A 164 10.14 11.68 -2.37
C LEU A 164 9.22 12.63 -3.12
N ILE A 165 7.93 12.59 -2.80
CA ILE A 165 6.93 13.51 -3.37
C ILE A 165 6.48 14.45 -2.25
N PRO A 166 6.86 15.74 -2.27
CA PRO A 166 6.39 16.71 -1.30
C PRO A 166 4.89 16.93 -1.44
N SER A 167 4.13 16.83 -0.35
CA SER A 167 2.69 17.11 -0.35
C SER A 167 2.36 18.62 -0.39
N GLU A 168 3.33 19.46 -0.02
CA GLU A 168 3.16 20.92 0.11
C GLU A 168 4.39 21.66 -0.42
N GLU A 169 4.18 22.82 -1.02
CA GLU A 169 5.25 23.63 -1.64
C GLU A 169 6.38 23.96 -0.66
N TRP A 170 6.07 24.31 0.57
CA TRP A 170 7.09 24.66 1.58
C TRP A 170 8.02 23.51 1.94
N LEU A 171 7.61 22.24 1.71
CA LEU A 171 8.42 21.05 1.95
C LEU A 171 9.62 20.94 1.01
N HIS A 172 9.57 21.58 -0.18
CA HIS A 172 10.72 21.61 -1.07
C HIS A 172 11.96 22.21 -0.38
N GLY A 173 11.79 23.33 0.34
CA GLY A 173 12.86 23.91 1.12
C GLY A 173 13.33 23.07 2.31
N PHE A 174 12.46 22.22 2.85
CA PHE A 174 12.83 21.27 3.89
C PHE A 174 13.70 20.14 3.33
N TYR A 175 13.28 19.49 2.24
CA TYR A 175 13.99 18.36 1.65
C TYR A 175 15.27 18.76 0.91
N ALA A 176 15.33 19.96 0.37
CA ALA A 176 16.56 20.50 -0.26
C ALA A 176 17.77 20.50 0.70
N LYS A 177 17.54 20.62 2.01
CA LYS A 177 18.61 20.56 3.05
C LYS A 177 19.30 19.18 3.10
N TYR A 178 18.69 18.14 2.54
CA TYR A 178 19.22 16.78 2.47
C TYR A 178 19.73 16.42 1.07
N GLY A 179 19.82 17.42 0.17
CA GLY A 179 20.32 17.24 -1.19
C GLY A 179 19.27 16.78 -2.21
N PHE A 180 17.98 16.84 -1.86
CA PHE A 180 16.91 16.59 -2.82
C PHE A 180 16.68 17.82 -3.68
N GLU A 181 16.51 17.60 -4.98
CA GLU A 181 16.34 18.66 -5.97
C GLU A 181 15.32 18.30 -7.05
N GLY A 182 14.88 19.32 -7.80
CA GLY A 182 13.98 19.17 -8.93
C GLY A 182 12.51 18.96 -8.56
N ALA A 183 11.73 18.74 -9.60
CA ALA A 183 10.29 18.40 -9.53
C ALA A 183 9.98 17.49 -10.73
N VAL A 184 10.51 16.28 -10.71
CA VAL A 184 10.46 15.31 -11.81
C VAL A 184 9.11 14.59 -11.81
N PRO A 185 8.37 14.54 -12.93
CA PRO A 185 7.16 13.73 -13.03
C PRO A 185 7.44 12.27 -12.68
N VAL A 186 6.51 11.65 -11.93
CA VAL A 186 6.64 10.25 -11.49
C VAL A 186 5.48 9.42 -11.98
N THR A 187 5.77 8.20 -12.40
CA THR A 187 4.75 7.18 -12.68
C THR A 187 5.11 5.89 -11.95
N PHE A 188 4.12 5.24 -11.37
CA PHE A 188 4.31 4.01 -10.62
C PHE A 188 3.78 2.81 -11.40
N SER A 189 4.62 1.77 -11.54
CA SER A 189 4.19 0.44 -11.98
C SER A 189 3.87 -0.38 -10.74
N SER A 190 2.59 -0.52 -10.43
CA SER A 190 2.12 -1.32 -9.31
C SER A 190 1.53 -2.63 -9.85
N GLN A 191 2.02 -3.78 -9.35
CA GLN A 191 1.49 -5.10 -9.71
C GLN A 191 0.18 -5.42 -8.99
N ASP A 192 -0.13 -4.69 -7.93
CA ASP A 192 -1.26 -4.94 -7.03
C ASP A 192 -2.26 -3.78 -6.94
N GLY A 193 -2.10 -2.78 -7.82
CA GLY A 193 -3.01 -1.63 -7.92
C GLY A 193 -2.90 -0.62 -6.77
N PHE A 194 -1.87 -0.71 -5.91
CA PHE A 194 -1.65 0.31 -4.88
C PHE A 194 -1.13 1.61 -5.49
N ASP A 195 -1.77 2.72 -5.17
CA ASP A 195 -1.33 4.04 -5.58
C ASP A 195 -0.30 4.60 -4.58
N PHE A 196 0.93 4.74 -5.03
CA PHE A 196 2.02 5.37 -4.27
C PHE A 196 2.10 6.89 -4.46
N GLY A 197 1.29 7.43 -5.34
CA GLY A 197 1.22 8.86 -5.64
C GLY A 197 0.34 9.63 -4.68
N THR A 198 -0.05 10.80 -5.11
CA THR A 198 -0.94 11.71 -4.37
C THR A 198 -2.43 11.49 -4.67
N GLY A 199 -2.77 10.47 -5.49
CA GLY A 199 -4.11 10.28 -6.04
C GLY A 199 -4.41 11.17 -7.25
N ASP A 200 -3.49 12.06 -7.60
CA ASP A 200 -3.56 12.94 -8.78
C ASP A 200 -2.21 12.93 -9.51
N ALA A 201 -2.11 12.13 -10.54
CA ALA A 201 -0.87 11.93 -11.30
C ALA A 201 -0.27 13.26 -11.85
N SER A 202 -1.07 14.32 -12.00
CA SER A 202 -0.56 15.62 -12.42
C SER A 202 0.27 16.32 -11.33
N LYS A 203 0.07 15.95 -10.08
CA LYS A 203 0.78 16.45 -8.89
C LYS A 203 1.94 15.55 -8.46
N ASP A 204 2.05 14.36 -9.02
CA ASP A 204 3.12 13.42 -8.67
C ASP A 204 4.45 13.90 -9.26
N ARG A 205 5.08 14.80 -8.51
CA ARG A 205 6.39 15.36 -8.84
C ARG A 205 7.37 15.10 -7.72
N ALA A 206 8.41 14.32 -8.03
CA ALA A 206 9.43 13.95 -7.08
C ALA A 206 10.56 14.97 -6.99
N MET A 207 11.02 15.19 -5.78
CA MET A 207 12.38 15.66 -5.56
C MET A 207 13.31 14.44 -5.49
N VAL A 208 14.48 14.56 -6.10
CA VAL A 208 15.41 13.46 -6.30
C VAL A 208 16.76 13.78 -5.67
N TRP A 209 17.28 12.83 -4.89
CA TRP A 209 18.68 12.79 -4.47
C TRP A 209 19.43 11.75 -5.30
N ARG A 210 20.67 12.04 -5.67
CA ARG A 210 21.55 11.14 -6.44
C ARG A 210 22.88 10.98 -5.73
N ARG A 211 23.38 9.74 -5.73
CA ARG A 211 24.70 9.43 -5.16
C ARG A 211 25.84 10.14 -5.91
N ALA A 212 25.76 10.18 -7.23
CA ALA A 212 26.68 10.90 -8.10
C ALA A 212 26.05 12.23 -8.51
N PRO A 213 26.38 13.36 -7.85
CA PRO A 213 25.88 14.66 -8.24
C PRO A 213 26.45 15.08 -9.60
N GLY A 214 25.70 15.85 -10.38
CA GLY A 214 26.15 16.46 -11.63
C GLY A 214 25.62 15.83 -12.91
N ALA A 215 25.07 14.62 -12.89
CA ALA A 215 24.29 14.12 -14.02
C ALA A 215 22.94 14.87 -14.12
N PRO A 216 22.38 15.12 -15.32
CA PRO A 216 21.05 15.75 -15.43
C PRO A 216 19.98 14.89 -14.76
N LEU A 217 18.95 15.54 -14.21
CA LEU A 217 17.75 14.82 -13.77
C LEU A 217 17.05 14.20 -14.99
N PRO A 218 16.42 13.02 -14.84
CA PRO A 218 15.63 12.44 -15.90
C PRO A 218 14.39 13.32 -16.18
N GLU A 219 13.86 13.23 -17.38
CA GLU A 219 12.62 13.95 -17.75
C GLU A 219 11.41 13.42 -16.98
N ALA A 220 11.41 12.14 -16.65
CA ALA A 220 10.42 11.47 -15.79
C ALA A 220 11.05 10.31 -15.03
N LEU A 221 10.43 9.90 -13.93
CA LEU A 221 10.77 8.69 -13.18
C LEU A 221 9.69 7.63 -13.39
N HIS A 222 10.07 6.47 -13.91
CA HIS A 222 9.21 5.29 -13.96
C HIS A 222 9.60 4.35 -12.83
N CYS A 223 8.77 4.28 -11.82
CA CYS A 223 9.08 3.63 -10.56
C CYS A 223 8.47 2.24 -10.50
N SER A 224 9.30 1.19 -10.36
CA SER A 224 8.86 -0.18 -10.15
C SER A 224 9.26 -0.65 -8.75
N TYR A 225 8.29 -1.12 -7.95
CA TYR A 225 8.56 -1.64 -6.61
C TYR A 225 9.44 -2.89 -6.66
N ALA A 226 10.54 -2.88 -5.92
CA ALA A 226 11.50 -3.98 -5.87
C ALA A 226 11.34 -4.77 -4.56
N LYS A 227 10.61 -5.89 -4.59
CA LYS A 227 10.61 -6.82 -3.45
C LYS A 227 12.04 -7.29 -3.21
N ARG A 228 12.59 -6.99 -2.04
CA ARG A 228 13.88 -7.49 -1.53
C ARG A 228 13.66 -8.43 -0.35
#